data_e7b9dff6e45b19ebff2c815bb4312f6c
#
_entry.id   e7b9dff6e45b19ebff2c815bb4312f6c
#
_cell.length_a   1.000
_cell.length_b   1.000
_cell.length_c   1.000
_cell.angle_alpha   90.00
_cell.angle_beta   90.00
_cell.angle_gamma   90.00
#
_symmetry.space_group_name_H-M   'P 1'
#
loop_
_entity.id
_entity.type
_entity.pdbx_description
1 polymer ?
#
loop_
_entity_poly.entity_id
_entity_poly.type
_entity_poly.pdbx_seq_one_letter_code
_entity_poly.pdbx_strand_id
1 'polypeptide(L)'
;GLHAAVIGSGSATSTYGVYAEANSTGTVANSYGVLGWARKGTKRYSVYGWGPGQGSDDWAGFFPGRTYTPGGNWTSSDESLKSNIEDIESASERLLQLNPKTYVFNVDQYPSMGLPQEQQYGFLAQELETVFPEMVMQTSQPAMVDSVGNEIYAAIPFKAVNLSGLTPYL
;
A
#
# COMPACT_ATOMS: atom_id res chain seq x y z
N GLY A 1 -8.60 -26.90 9.02
CA GLY A 1 -8.28 -25.65 8.31
C GLY A 1 -7.18 -25.87 7.26
N LEU A 2 -7.06 -24.97 6.32
CA LEU A 2 -5.97 -24.99 5.34
C LEU A 2 -4.78 -24.18 5.93
N HIS A 3 -3.60 -24.80 5.96
CA HIS A 3 -2.34 -24.12 6.27
C HIS A 3 -1.44 -24.24 5.03
N ALA A 4 -1.08 -23.12 4.44
CA ALA A 4 -0.13 -23.06 3.33
C ALA A 4 1.12 -22.31 3.76
N ALA A 5 2.29 -22.91 3.60
CA ALA A 5 3.57 -22.32 3.91
C ALA A 5 4.56 -22.55 2.77
N VAL A 6 5.34 -21.52 2.44
CA VAL A 6 6.51 -21.64 1.56
C VAL A 6 7.74 -21.45 2.42
N ILE A 7 8.54 -22.52 2.53
CA ILE A 7 9.78 -22.56 3.31
C ILE A 7 10.90 -23.03 2.39
N GLY A 8 11.93 -22.20 2.23
CA GLY A 8 13.06 -22.53 1.37
C GLY A 8 14.32 -21.75 1.77
N SER A 9 15.49 -22.30 1.42
CA SER A 9 16.81 -21.71 1.66
C SER A 9 17.53 -21.26 0.39
N GLY A 10 16.87 -21.33 -0.77
CA GLY A 10 17.40 -20.88 -2.06
C GLY A 10 17.05 -19.45 -2.41
N SER A 11 17.70 -18.90 -3.44
CA SER A 11 17.30 -17.63 -4.04
C SER A 11 16.11 -17.83 -4.96
N ALA A 12 15.07 -16.99 -4.83
CA ALA A 12 13.92 -17.00 -5.71
C ALA A 12 13.51 -15.53 -6.02
N THR A 13 13.05 -15.30 -7.25
CA THR A 13 12.52 -13.98 -7.64
C THR A 13 11.20 -13.68 -6.93
N SER A 14 10.35 -14.71 -6.76
CA SER A 14 9.07 -14.60 -6.08
C SER A 14 8.69 -15.91 -5.41
N THR A 15 8.01 -15.82 -4.25
CA THR A 15 7.42 -16.95 -3.56
C THR A 15 5.98 -16.63 -3.19
N TYR A 16 5.05 -17.55 -3.46
CA TYR A 16 3.63 -17.39 -3.13
C TYR A 16 3.18 -18.48 -2.18
N GLY A 17 2.67 -18.12 -1.01
CA GLY A 17 2.00 -19.07 -0.11
C GLY A 17 0.64 -19.49 -0.67
N VAL A 18 -0.11 -18.53 -1.22
CA VAL A 18 -1.38 -18.74 -1.93
C VAL A 18 -1.41 -17.82 -3.15
N TYR A 19 -1.71 -18.41 -4.30
CA TYR A 19 -2.05 -17.67 -5.52
C TYR A 19 -3.54 -17.94 -5.80
N ALA A 20 -4.37 -16.88 -5.81
CA ALA A 20 -5.80 -17.00 -6.07
C ALA A 20 -6.20 -16.03 -7.19
N GLU A 21 -6.78 -16.58 -8.25
CA GLU A 21 -7.24 -15.82 -9.40
C GLU A 21 -8.72 -16.12 -9.67
N ALA A 22 -9.50 -15.09 -9.91
CA ALA A 22 -10.87 -15.18 -10.41
C ALA A 22 -10.90 -14.59 -11.82
N ASN A 23 -10.76 -15.46 -12.82
CA ASN A 23 -10.75 -15.07 -14.22
C ASN A 23 -12.01 -15.62 -14.93
N SER A 24 -12.63 -14.79 -15.75
CA SER A 24 -13.81 -15.16 -16.54
C SER A 24 -13.75 -14.55 -17.93
N THR A 25 -14.00 -15.39 -18.94
CA THR A 25 -14.10 -14.96 -20.35
C THR A 25 -15.50 -14.49 -20.72
N GLY A 26 -16.48 -14.66 -19.82
CA GLY A 26 -17.88 -14.25 -20.00
C GLY A 26 -18.23 -13.02 -19.15
N THR A 27 -19.49 -12.52 -19.32
CA THR A 27 -20.03 -11.45 -18.48
C THR A 27 -20.37 -11.98 -17.10
N VAL A 28 -19.76 -11.40 -16.05
CA VAL A 28 -20.04 -11.70 -14.65
C VAL A 28 -20.42 -10.42 -13.91
N ALA A 29 -21.37 -10.52 -12.98
CA ALA A 29 -21.79 -9.38 -12.18
C ALA A 29 -20.74 -9.03 -11.10
N ASN A 30 -20.12 -10.03 -10.48
CA ASN A 30 -19.11 -9.85 -9.44
C ASN A 30 -18.04 -10.94 -9.55
N SER A 31 -16.78 -10.57 -9.39
CA SER A 31 -15.65 -11.49 -9.37
C SER A 31 -14.79 -11.24 -8.12
N TYR A 32 -14.47 -12.31 -7.38
CA TYR A 32 -13.70 -12.23 -6.14
C TYR A 32 -12.51 -13.19 -6.22
N GLY A 33 -11.29 -12.66 -6.20
CA GLY A 33 -10.08 -13.50 -6.10
C GLY A 33 -9.98 -14.13 -4.70
N VAL A 34 -10.21 -13.34 -3.65
CA VAL A 34 -10.28 -13.82 -2.26
C VAL A 34 -11.47 -13.16 -1.56
N LEU A 35 -12.33 -13.96 -0.93
CA LEU A 35 -13.39 -13.49 -0.04
C LEU A 35 -13.12 -13.98 1.37
N GLY A 36 -12.65 -13.08 2.25
CA GLY A 36 -12.47 -13.37 3.67
C GLY A 36 -13.71 -13.04 4.47
N TRP A 37 -14.22 -14.01 5.26
CA TRP A 37 -15.38 -13.81 6.11
C TRP A 37 -15.22 -14.48 7.47
N ALA A 38 -15.00 -13.68 8.53
CA ALA A 38 -14.92 -14.15 9.91
C ALA A 38 -16.25 -13.93 10.63
N ARG A 39 -16.91 -15.03 11.05
CA ARG A 39 -18.19 -15.03 11.78
C ARG A 39 -17.99 -15.66 13.14
N LYS A 40 -18.69 -15.16 14.16
CA LYS A 40 -18.64 -15.62 15.55
C LYS A 40 -17.23 -15.53 16.18
N GLY A 41 -17.18 -15.18 17.43
CA GLY A 41 -15.95 -14.95 18.19
C GLY A 41 -15.90 -13.53 18.76
N THR A 42 -15.19 -13.35 19.85
CA THR A 42 -15.01 -12.06 20.53
C THR A 42 -14.20 -11.07 19.68
N LYS A 43 -13.16 -11.57 19.01
CA LYS A 43 -12.36 -10.83 18.03
C LYS A 43 -12.45 -11.52 16.67
N ARG A 44 -12.61 -10.77 15.61
CA ARG A 44 -12.80 -11.29 14.25
C ARG A 44 -11.95 -10.51 13.27
N TYR A 45 -11.13 -11.23 12.52
CA TYR A 45 -10.30 -10.71 11.44
C TYR A 45 -10.60 -11.51 10.18
N SER A 46 -11.21 -10.89 9.18
CA SER A 46 -11.52 -11.56 7.91
C SER A 46 -10.27 -11.77 7.07
N VAL A 47 -9.34 -10.81 7.11
CA VAL A 47 -7.98 -10.92 6.58
C VAL A 47 -7.05 -10.33 7.64
N TYR A 48 -5.97 -11.04 7.93
CA TYR A 48 -4.92 -10.57 8.83
C TYR A 48 -3.58 -10.66 8.10
N GLY A 49 -3.05 -9.53 7.71
CA GLY A 49 -1.72 -9.40 7.12
C GLY A 49 -0.72 -8.93 8.17
N TRP A 50 0.46 -9.54 8.17
CA TRP A 50 1.55 -9.13 9.04
C TRP A 50 2.85 -9.06 8.23
N GLY A 51 3.47 -7.89 8.25
CA GLY A 51 4.82 -7.67 7.74
C GLY A 51 5.70 -7.23 8.90
N PRO A 52 6.96 -7.68 8.98
CA PRO A 52 7.87 -7.34 10.09
C PRO A 52 8.22 -5.85 10.17
N GLY A 53 8.00 -5.07 9.11
CA GLY A 53 8.18 -3.62 9.09
C GLY A 53 9.64 -3.17 9.21
N GLN A 54 10.59 -4.01 8.78
CA GLN A 54 12.02 -3.74 8.94
C GLN A 54 12.70 -3.21 7.66
N GLY A 55 12.01 -3.25 6.52
CA GLY A 55 12.49 -2.77 5.23
C GLY A 55 11.51 -1.81 4.55
N SER A 56 11.99 -1.04 3.58
CA SER A 56 11.16 -0.10 2.81
C SER A 56 10.06 -0.78 1.99
N ASP A 57 10.22 -2.07 1.68
CA ASP A 57 9.28 -2.89 0.91
C ASP A 57 8.61 -4.00 1.73
N ASP A 58 8.59 -3.88 3.07
CA ASP A 58 7.91 -4.80 3.98
C ASP A 58 6.46 -4.35 4.19
N TRP A 59 5.57 -4.87 3.37
CA TRP A 59 4.14 -4.54 3.41
C TRP A 59 3.32 -5.69 4.01
N ALA A 60 2.47 -5.38 4.97
CA ALA A 60 1.46 -6.32 5.45
C ALA A 60 0.33 -6.54 4.42
N GLY A 61 0.18 -5.63 3.48
CA GLY A 61 -0.72 -5.71 2.34
C GLY A 61 -0.30 -4.69 1.28
N PHE A 62 -0.31 -5.10 0.02
CA PHE A 62 -0.04 -4.23 -1.12
C PHE A 62 -1.24 -4.30 -2.08
N PHE A 63 -1.91 -3.17 -2.27
CA PHE A 63 -3.18 -3.08 -3.00
C PHE A 63 -3.08 -2.05 -4.14
N PRO A 64 -2.60 -2.45 -5.32
CA PRO A 64 -2.64 -1.59 -6.50
C PRO A 64 -4.10 -1.27 -6.85
N GLY A 65 -4.41 0.01 -7.06
CA GLY A 65 -5.77 0.46 -7.31
C GLY A 65 -6.42 1.11 -6.10
N ARG A 66 -7.75 1.29 -6.17
CA ARG A 66 -8.53 1.95 -5.12
C ARG A 66 -8.91 0.98 -4.02
N THR A 67 -8.79 1.41 -2.76
CA THR A 67 -9.36 0.70 -1.61
C THR A 67 -10.60 1.44 -1.11
N TYR A 68 -11.62 0.68 -0.68
CA TYR A 68 -12.85 1.24 -0.13
C TYR A 68 -13.06 0.74 1.29
N THR A 69 -13.06 1.66 2.26
CA THR A 69 -13.24 1.38 3.69
C THR A 69 -14.36 2.26 4.26
N PRO A 70 -15.64 1.83 4.16
CA PRO A 70 -16.79 2.67 4.54
C PRO A 70 -16.80 3.08 6.02
N GLY A 71 -16.16 2.29 6.89
CA GLY A 71 -16.03 2.59 8.33
C GLY A 71 -14.82 3.45 8.71
N GLY A 72 -14.04 3.93 7.72
CA GLY A 72 -12.79 4.66 7.95
C GLY A 72 -11.62 3.75 8.35
N ASN A 73 -10.45 4.37 8.49
CA ASN A 73 -9.22 3.70 8.90
C ASN A 73 -8.91 4.07 10.36
N TRP A 74 -8.69 3.06 11.19
CA TRP A 74 -8.29 3.23 12.58
C TRP A 74 -6.80 2.97 12.73
N THR A 75 -6.10 3.89 13.39
CA THR A 75 -4.67 3.80 13.66
C THR A 75 -4.42 3.73 15.17
N SER A 76 -3.51 2.87 15.61
CA SER A 76 -3.10 2.80 17.01
C SER A 76 -2.43 4.11 17.42
N SER A 77 -2.92 4.75 18.49
CA SER A 77 -2.40 6.04 18.98
C SER A 77 -2.37 6.16 20.49
N ASP A 78 -2.43 5.04 21.20
CA ASP A 78 -2.31 4.99 22.65
C ASP A 78 -0.92 5.46 23.10
N GLU A 79 -0.86 6.27 24.16
CA GLU A 79 0.39 6.83 24.71
C GLU A 79 1.36 5.72 25.12
N SER A 80 0.84 4.60 25.68
CA SER A 80 1.66 3.46 26.13
C SER A 80 2.43 2.76 25.00
N LEU A 81 2.05 3.01 23.74
CA LEU A 81 2.72 2.47 22.54
C LEU A 81 3.78 3.40 21.98
N LYS A 82 4.01 4.56 22.62
CA LYS A 82 4.88 5.62 22.12
C LYS A 82 6.01 5.91 23.08
N SER A 83 7.10 6.43 22.56
CA SER A 83 8.25 6.92 23.32
C SER A 83 8.75 8.21 22.69
N ASN A 84 9.52 9.00 23.46
CA ASN A 84 10.09 10.27 22.98
C ASN A 84 9.03 11.22 22.42
N ILE A 85 7.94 11.40 23.21
CA ILE A 85 6.81 12.25 22.81
C ILE A 85 7.23 13.71 22.99
N GLU A 86 7.20 14.45 21.90
CA GLU A 86 7.55 15.88 21.85
C GLU A 86 6.52 16.63 21.02
N ASP A 87 6.37 17.93 21.29
CA ASP A 87 5.52 18.80 20.52
C ASP A 87 6.12 19.05 19.12
N ILE A 88 5.26 19.18 18.11
CA ILE A 88 5.71 19.53 16.75
C ILE A 88 5.89 21.04 16.67
N GLU A 89 7.14 21.48 16.64
CA GLU A 89 7.46 22.91 16.44
C GLU A 89 7.29 23.34 14.98
N SER A 90 6.93 24.61 14.78
CA SER A 90 6.82 25.25 13.45
C SER A 90 5.92 24.49 12.45
N ALA A 91 4.90 23.78 12.94
CA ALA A 91 4.01 22.97 12.11
C ALA A 91 3.42 23.76 10.93
N SER A 92 2.82 24.93 11.22
CA SER A 92 2.20 25.80 10.21
C SER A 92 3.22 26.34 9.20
N GLU A 93 4.42 26.69 9.66
CA GLU A 93 5.49 27.22 8.79
C GLU A 93 5.97 26.17 7.80
N ARG A 94 6.07 24.91 8.21
CA ARG A 94 6.40 23.79 7.32
C ARG A 94 5.30 23.54 6.31
N LEU A 95 4.02 23.55 6.73
CA LEU A 95 2.88 23.38 5.83
C LEU A 95 2.81 24.45 4.73
N LEU A 96 3.12 25.71 5.07
CA LEU A 96 3.10 26.83 4.11
C LEU A 96 4.16 26.70 3.00
N GLN A 97 5.15 25.83 3.15
CA GLN A 97 6.15 25.53 2.12
C GLN A 97 5.68 24.49 1.12
N LEU A 98 4.56 23.82 1.39
CA LEU A 98 4.03 22.81 0.47
C LEU A 98 3.40 23.46 -0.76
N ASN A 99 3.58 22.81 -1.90
CA ASN A 99 3.06 23.25 -3.18
C ASN A 99 2.11 22.19 -3.77
N PRO A 100 0.80 22.23 -3.46
CA PRO A 100 -0.17 21.28 -3.95
C PRO A 100 -0.31 21.36 -5.47
N LYS A 101 -0.51 20.21 -6.11
CA LYS A 101 -0.63 20.06 -7.55
C LYS A 101 -1.93 19.38 -7.94
N THR A 102 -2.38 19.66 -9.15
CA THR A 102 -3.29 18.78 -9.88
C THR A 102 -2.50 18.03 -10.94
N TYR A 103 -2.84 16.77 -11.16
CA TYR A 103 -2.14 15.92 -12.15
C TYR A 103 -3.07 14.81 -12.64
N VAL A 104 -2.64 14.13 -13.70
CA VAL A 104 -3.15 12.82 -14.13
C VAL A 104 -1.99 11.85 -14.14
N PHE A 105 -2.26 10.59 -13.84
CA PHE A 105 -1.24 9.55 -13.90
C PHE A 105 -0.98 9.08 -15.34
N ASN A 106 0.24 8.66 -15.61
CA ASN A 106 0.63 8.06 -16.89
C ASN A 106 0.21 6.59 -16.96
N VAL A 107 -1.10 6.34 -16.99
CA VAL A 107 -1.69 5.00 -16.89
C VAL A 107 -1.24 4.06 -18.01
N ASP A 108 -1.05 4.57 -19.22
CA ASP A 108 -0.59 3.79 -20.38
C ASP A 108 0.86 3.32 -20.21
N GLN A 109 1.68 4.09 -19.51
CA GLN A 109 3.08 3.74 -19.22
C GLN A 109 3.19 2.74 -18.06
N TYR A 110 2.23 2.76 -17.13
CA TYR A 110 2.25 1.95 -15.90
C TYR A 110 0.96 1.15 -15.71
N PRO A 111 0.58 0.27 -16.67
CA PRO A 111 -0.71 -0.42 -16.63
C PRO A 111 -0.89 -1.37 -15.45
N SER A 112 0.23 -1.92 -14.91
CA SER A 112 0.20 -2.82 -13.75
C SER A 112 -0.09 -2.13 -12.42
N MET A 113 0.02 -0.80 -12.36
CA MET A 113 -0.12 -0.05 -11.09
C MET A 113 -1.57 0.25 -10.69
N GLY A 114 -2.55 -0.01 -11.58
CA GLY A 114 -3.96 0.25 -11.27
C GLY A 114 -4.26 1.72 -10.95
N LEU A 115 -3.51 2.65 -11.57
CA LEU A 115 -3.62 4.08 -11.30
C LEU A 115 -4.93 4.65 -11.85
N PRO A 116 -5.56 5.64 -11.18
CA PRO A 116 -6.75 6.30 -11.67
C PRO A 116 -6.46 7.17 -12.90
N GLN A 117 -7.42 7.20 -13.84
CA GLN A 117 -7.30 7.98 -15.08
C GLN A 117 -7.75 9.44 -14.89
N GLU A 118 -8.59 9.68 -13.87
CA GLU A 118 -9.14 11.00 -13.60
C GLU A 118 -8.09 11.92 -12.99
N GLN A 119 -8.34 13.23 -13.07
CA GLN A 119 -7.52 14.25 -12.41
C GLN A 119 -7.43 13.98 -10.91
N GLN A 120 -6.22 14.07 -10.40
CA GLN A 120 -5.87 13.90 -9.00
C GLN A 120 -5.37 15.21 -8.39
N TYR A 121 -5.35 15.23 -7.06
CA TYR A 121 -4.84 16.34 -6.24
C TYR A 121 -3.84 15.77 -5.24
N GLY A 122 -2.70 16.41 -5.09
CA GLY A 122 -1.68 15.92 -4.16
C GLY A 122 -0.37 16.68 -4.30
N PHE A 123 0.72 16.03 -3.97
CA PHE A 123 2.07 16.59 -3.99
C PHE A 123 2.99 15.74 -4.85
N LEU A 124 4.01 16.35 -5.45
CA LEU A 124 5.14 15.60 -6.00
C LEU A 124 6.01 15.12 -4.84
N ALA A 125 6.32 13.82 -4.83
CA ALA A 125 7.14 13.23 -3.77
C ALA A 125 8.49 13.94 -3.63
N GLN A 126 9.09 14.34 -4.73
CA GLN A 126 10.37 15.05 -4.78
C GLN A 126 10.31 16.44 -4.12
N GLU A 127 9.20 17.17 -4.30
CA GLU A 127 8.99 18.47 -3.66
C GLU A 127 8.66 18.29 -2.17
N LEU A 128 7.79 17.31 -1.84
CA LEU A 128 7.43 17.01 -0.46
C LEU A 128 8.66 16.59 0.37
N GLU A 129 9.55 15.80 -0.18
CA GLU A 129 10.77 15.31 0.47
C GLU A 129 11.69 16.44 0.95
N THR A 130 11.66 17.61 0.30
CA THR A 130 12.47 18.77 0.72
C THR A 130 11.97 19.40 2.01
N VAL A 131 10.68 19.27 2.32
CA VAL A 131 10.03 19.87 3.50
C VAL A 131 9.75 18.80 4.58
N PHE A 132 9.33 17.62 4.14
CA PHE A 132 8.92 16.48 4.98
C PHE A 132 9.59 15.18 4.51
N PRO A 133 10.91 15.04 4.64
CA PRO A 133 11.60 13.83 4.20
C PRO A 133 11.07 12.56 4.89
N GLU A 134 10.59 12.69 6.14
CA GLU A 134 9.99 11.62 6.92
C GLU A 134 8.65 11.10 6.36
N MET A 135 8.01 11.84 5.47
CA MET A 135 6.75 11.47 4.80
C MET A 135 6.96 10.85 3.43
N VAL A 136 8.19 10.68 3.00
CA VAL A 136 8.53 10.13 1.68
C VAL A 136 9.43 8.91 1.85
N MET A 137 9.10 7.85 1.13
CA MET A 137 9.95 6.65 1.10
C MET A 137 10.18 6.18 -0.34
N GLN A 138 11.37 5.63 -0.58
CA GLN A 138 11.66 4.89 -1.80
C GLN A 138 11.10 3.49 -1.65
N THR A 139 10.30 3.05 -2.60
CA THR A 139 9.67 1.72 -2.63
C THR A 139 9.55 1.22 -4.06
N SER A 140 8.98 0.05 -4.24
CA SER A 140 8.70 -0.51 -5.57
C SER A 140 7.37 -1.25 -5.60
N GLN A 141 6.71 -1.23 -6.77
CA GLN A 141 5.74 -2.26 -7.07
C GLN A 141 6.51 -3.54 -7.42
N PRO A 142 6.20 -4.68 -6.77
CA PRO A 142 6.83 -5.94 -7.11
C PRO A 142 6.60 -6.35 -8.57
N ALA A 143 7.55 -7.09 -9.14
CA ALA A 143 7.32 -7.74 -10.42
C ALA A 143 6.12 -8.68 -10.32
N MET A 144 5.33 -8.74 -11.38
CA MET A 144 4.21 -9.67 -11.49
C MET A 144 4.59 -10.81 -12.41
N VAL A 145 4.37 -12.03 -11.94
CA VAL A 145 4.61 -13.24 -12.71
C VAL A 145 3.32 -14.06 -12.84
N ASP A 146 3.23 -14.88 -13.90
CA ASP A 146 2.13 -15.82 -14.07
C ASP A 146 2.27 -17.06 -13.16
N SER A 147 1.32 -17.98 -13.22
CA SER A 147 1.28 -19.21 -12.40
C SER A 147 2.44 -20.20 -12.70
N VAL A 148 3.18 -20.00 -13.78
CA VAL A 148 4.34 -20.82 -14.16
C VAL A 148 5.68 -20.08 -14.01
N GLY A 149 5.64 -18.83 -13.54
CA GLY A 149 6.82 -18.04 -13.18
C GLY A 149 7.35 -17.13 -14.28
N ASN A 150 6.65 -16.95 -15.40
CA ASN A 150 7.04 -15.97 -16.41
C ASN A 150 6.69 -14.55 -15.97
N GLU A 151 7.59 -13.61 -16.19
CA GLU A 151 7.34 -12.20 -15.88
C GLU A 151 6.27 -11.62 -16.81
N ILE A 152 5.19 -11.10 -16.22
CA ILE A 152 4.14 -10.35 -16.92
C ILE A 152 4.47 -8.84 -16.91
N TYR A 153 4.92 -8.35 -15.76
CA TYR A 153 5.38 -6.97 -15.56
C TYR A 153 6.62 -6.94 -14.67
N ALA A 154 7.60 -6.14 -15.07
CA ALA A 154 8.79 -5.89 -14.26
C ALA A 154 8.47 -5.08 -13.00
N ALA A 155 9.33 -5.15 -11.99
CA ALA A 155 9.25 -4.28 -10.82
C ALA A 155 9.42 -2.80 -11.21
N ILE A 156 8.61 -1.93 -10.59
CA ILE A 156 8.60 -0.49 -10.88
C ILE A 156 9.01 0.26 -9.61
N PRO A 157 10.23 0.82 -9.54
CA PRO A 157 10.64 1.66 -8.41
C PRO A 157 9.97 3.04 -8.50
N PHE A 158 9.53 3.56 -7.34
CA PHE A 158 8.96 4.89 -7.22
C PHE A 158 9.10 5.44 -5.80
N LYS A 159 8.84 6.75 -5.62
CA LYS A 159 8.70 7.37 -4.31
C LYS A 159 7.23 7.38 -3.89
N ALA A 160 6.94 6.82 -2.72
CA ALA A 160 5.64 6.87 -2.09
C ALA A 160 5.58 7.99 -1.05
N VAL A 161 4.39 8.55 -0.83
CA VAL A 161 4.15 9.60 0.15
C VAL A 161 3.12 9.15 1.19
N ASN A 162 3.38 9.46 2.46
CA ASN A 162 2.43 9.27 3.56
C ASN A 162 1.66 10.58 3.81
N LEU A 163 0.59 10.81 3.04
CA LEU A 163 -0.23 12.02 3.20
C LEU A 163 -0.97 12.06 4.54
N SER A 164 -1.32 10.90 5.11
CA SER A 164 -1.96 10.83 6.43
C SER A 164 -1.04 11.34 7.53
N GLY A 165 0.27 11.24 7.36
CA GLY A 165 1.27 11.78 8.27
C GLY A 165 1.30 13.29 8.36
N LEU A 166 0.68 14.01 7.40
CA LEU A 166 0.55 15.48 7.47
C LEU A 166 -0.61 15.94 8.38
N THR A 167 -1.54 15.04 8.74
CA THR A 167 -2.71 15.40 9.56
C THR A 167 -2.36 16.06 10.90
N PRO A 168 -1.32 15.61 11.65
CA PRO A 168 -0.94 16.24 12.91
C PRO A 168 -0.38 17.67 12.79
N TYR A 169 -0.03 18.10 11.58
CA TYR A 169 0.48 19.46 11.31
C TYR A 169 -0.64 20.47 10.98
N LEU A 170 -1.88 19.97 10.69
CA LEU A 170 -3.05 20.80 10.36
C LEU A 170 -3.70 21.39 11.61
#